data_3d33790e27bdb9fd3dbf842a6bcc13c1
#
_entry.id   3d33790e27bdb9fd3dbf842a6bcc13c1
#
_cell.length_a   1.000
_cell.length_b   1.000
_cell.length_c   1.000
_cell.angle_alpha   90.00
_cell.angle_beta   90.00
_cell.angle_gamma   90.00
#
_symmetry.space_group_name_H-M   'P 1'
#
loop_
_entity.id
_entity.type
_entity.pdbx_description
1 polymer ?
#
loop_
_entity_poly.entity_id
_entity_poly.type
_entity_poly.pdbx_seq_one_letter_code
_entity_poly.pdbx_strand_id
1 'polypeptide(L)'
;MNMKKTAEMWTTAAAGLLIAALLAVAALAQSASFQFFGPLSRVVTPNGDGKNDVAIFCFDNPAASAVSGGIFSLLGSAVATLGPANANASGSACPAGALPGSDGSIVWDGRSNGSTVRGGIYVYRITAEQKSYTGTIIVVR
;
A
#
# COMPACT_ATOMS: atom_id res chain seq x y z
N MET A 1 6.42 -32.30 -57.37
CA MET A 1 6.43 -31.85 -55.98
C MET A 1 5.30 -30.84 -55.83
N ASN A 2 4.39 -31.08 -54.93
CA ASN A 2 3.04 -30.48 -54.94
C ASN A 2 3.08 -29.11 -54.21
N MET A 3 3.11 -28.04 -54.99
CA MET A 3 3.16 -26.63 -54.46
C MET A 3 2.05 -26.29 -53.47
N LYS A 4 0.91 -27.02 -53.50
CA LYS A 4 -0.18 -26.82 -52.52
C LYS A 4 0.19 -27.26 -51.10
N LYS A 5 0.98 -28.33 -50.92
CA LYS A 5 1.41 -28.82 -49.61
C LYS A 5 2.40 -27.90 -48.90
N THR A 6 3.23 -27.18 -49.66
CA THR A 6 4.17 -26.21 -49.08
C THR A 6 3.48 -24.95 -48.60
N ALA A 7 2.45 -24.47 -49.29
CA ALA A 7 1.68 -23.29 -48.87
C ALA A 7 0.94 -23.52 -47.54
N GLU A 8 0.33 -24.71 -47.34
CA GLU A 8 -0.37 -25.04 -46.08
C GLU A 8 0.58 -25.17 -44.89
N MET A 9 1.79 -25.71 -45.12
CA MET A 9 2.80 -25.79 -44.04
C MET A 9 3.28 -24.42 -43.55
N TRP A 10 3.37 -23.44 -44.44
CA TRP A 10 3.79 -22.09 -44.05
C TRP A 10 2.70 -21.32 -43.32
N THR A 11 1.44 -21.51 -43.66
CA THR A 11 0.31 -20.85 -42.99
C THR A 11 0.09 -21.37 -41.57
N THR A 12 0.26 -22.68 -41.35
CA THR A 12 0.15 -23.26 -39.99
C THR A 12 1.32 -22.86 -39.09
N ALA A 13 2.54 -22.75 -39.62
CA ALA A 13 3.70 -22.30 -38.86
C ALA A 13 3.59 -20.81 -38.46
N ALA A 14 3.10 -19.95 -39.36
CA ALA A 14 2.90 -18.53 -39.09
C ALA A 14 1.80 -18.29 -38.01
N ALA A 15 0.69 -19.04 -38.07
CA ALA A 15 -0.37 -18.95 -37.08
C ALA A 15 0.11 -19.38 -35.67
N GLY A 16 0.89 -20.45 -35.59
CA GLY A 16 1.47 -20.94 -34.34
C GLY A 16 2.42 -19.93 -33.68
N LEU A 17 3.26 -19.23 -34.45
CA LEU A 17 4.17 -18.21 -33.96
C LEU A 17 3.44 -16.97 -33.44
N LEU A 18 2.35 -16.56 -34.11
CA LEU A 18 1.54 -15.42 -33.64
C LEU A 18 0.81 -15.71 -32.32
N ILE A 19 0.28 -16.91 -32.15
CA ILE A 19 -0.38 -17.31 -30.91
C ILE A 19 0.64 -17.39 -29.76
N ALA A 20 1.83 -17.94 -30.00
CA ALA A 20 2.89 -17.99 -28.99
C ALA A 20 3.37 -16.60 -28.57
N ALA A 21 3.47 -15.64 -29.50
CA ALA A 21 3.83 -14.26 -29.20
C ALA A 21 2.76 -13.53 -28.37
N LEU A 22 1.47 -13.75 -28.64
CA LEU A 22 0.37 -13.19 -27.87
C LEU A 22 0.33 -13.73 -26.43
N LEU A 23 0.60 -15.01 -26.23
CA LEU A 23 0.66 -15.60 -24.89
C LEU A 23 1.87 -15.11 -24.08
N ALA A 24 3.00 -14.86 -24.72
CA ALA A 24 4.20 -14.32 -24.06
C ALA A 24 3.99 -12.87 -23.56
N VAL A 25 3.24 -12.05 -24.29
CA VAL A 25 2.92 -10.67 -23.87
C VAL A 25 1.98 -10.67 -22.68
N ALA A 26 1.01 -11.58 -22.60
CA ALA A 26 0.11 -11.68 -21.45
C ALA A 26 0.83 -12.11 -20.15
N ALA A 27 1.92 -12.85 -20.24
CA ALA A 27 2.70 -13.28 -19.08
C ALA A 27 3.56 -12.14 -18.45
N LEU A 28 3.77 -11.04 -19.15
CA LEU A 28 4.56 -9.90 -18.66
C LEU A 28 3.72 -8.84 -17.94
N ALA A 29 2.40 -8.94 -17.98
CA ALA A 29 1.50 -8.06 -17.24
C ALA A 29 1.37 -8.52 -15.77
N GLN A 30 2.47 -8.59 -15.05
CA GLN A 30 2.42 -8.66 -13.60
C GLN A 30 2.03 -7.27 -13.11
N SER A 31 0.77 -7.08 -12.78
CA SER A 31 0.34 -5.86 -12.09
C SER A 31 1.06 -5.80 -10.75
N ALA A 32 1.90 -4.79 -10.58
CA ALA A 32 2.50 -4.52 -9.29
C ALA A 32 1.36 -4.29 -8.28
N SER A 33 1.38 -5.04 -7.18
CA SER A 33 0.34 -5.01 -6.15
C SER A 33 0.75 -4.10 -5.00
N PHE A 34 -0.24 -3.65 -4.25
CA PHE A 34 -0.02 -2.87 -3.03
C PHE A 34 0.90 -3.59 -2.06
N GLN A 35 1.91 -2.87 -1.54
CA GLN A 35 2.85 -3.38 -0.54
C GLN A 35 2.87 -2.46 0.68
N PHE A 36 2.53 -3.01 1.84
CA PHE A 36 2.55 -2.29 3.11
C PHE A 36 3.86 -2.54 3.85
N PHE A 37 4.56 -1.47 4.20
CA PHE A 37 5.85 -1.54 4.92
C PHE A 37 5.70 -1.37 6.43
N GLY A 38 4.56 -0.86 6.90
CA GLY A 38 4.29 -0.62 8.31
C GLY A 38 4.53 0.84 8.74
N PRO A 39 4.46 1.10 10.05
CA PRO A 39 4.76 2.41 10.60
C PRO A 39 6.27 2.66 10.67
N LEU A 40 6.72 3.89 10.36
CA LEU A 40 8.11 4.33 10.54
C LEU A 40 8.55 4.28 12.00
N SER A 41 7.65 4.65 12.91
CA SER A 41 7.84 4.50 14.36
C SER A 41 6.59 3.87 14.96
N ARG A 42 6.78 2.97 15.90
CA ARG A 42 5.69 2.39 16.69
C ARG A 42 5.37 3.20 17.94
N VAL A 43 6.15 4.24 18.20
CA VAL A 43 5.95 5.13 19.35
C VAL A 43 5.58 6.51 18.84
N VAL A 44 4.50 7.05 19.36
CA VAL A 44 3.99 8.39 19.05
C VAL A 44 3.94 9.20 20.34
N THR A 45 4.51 10.41 20.29
CA THR A 45 4.55 11.36 21.40
C THR A 45 3.91 12.68 20.95
N PRO A 46 2.55 12.77 20.92
CA PRO A 46 1.84 13.90 20.32
C PRO A 46 1.87 15.14 21.23
N ASN A 47 3.07 15.67 21.45
CA ASN A 47 3.35 16.84 22.31
C ASN A 47 3.66 18.13 21.53
N GLY A 48 3.82 18.02 20.19
CA GLY A 48 4.08 19.15 19.30
C GLY A 48 5.54 19.62 19.28
N ASP A 49 6.49 18.77 19.69
CA ASP A 49 7.93 19.11 19.67
C ASP A 49 8.59 18.80 18.31
N GLY A 50 7.84 18.26 17.34
CA GLY A 50 8.31 17.88 16.01
C GLY A 50 8.98 16.52 15.96
N LYS A 51 8.98 15.73 17.05
CA LYS A 51 9.57 14.40 17.11
C LYS A 51 8.52 13.36 17.48
N ASN A 52 8.30 12.40 16.60
CA ASN A 52 7.32 11.34 16.81
C ASN A 52 5.89 11.83 17.15
N ASP A 53 5.55 13.05 16.75
CA ASP A 53 4.21 13.61 16.98
C ASP A 53 3.13 12.85 16.23
N VAL A 54 3.51 12.11 15.18
CA VAL A 54 2.60 11.39 14.29
C VAL A 54 3.09 9.97 14.02
N ALA A 55 2.16 9.03 13.82
CA ALA A 55 2.43 7.74 13.21
C ALA A 55 2.33 7.88 11.69
N ILE A 56 3.38 7.50 10.97
CA ILE A 56 3.43 7.50 9.51
C ILE A 56 3.46 6.04 9.04
N PHE A 57 2.42 5.60 8.34
CA PHE A 57 2.30 4.26 7.78
C PHE A 57 2.70 4.29 6.30
N CYS A 58 3.77 3.61 5.96
CA CYS A 58 4.36 3.65 4.62
C CYS A 58 3.90 2.48 3.77
N PHE A 59 3.72 2.72 2.48
CA PHE A 59 3.34 1.70 1.50
C PHE A 59 3.80 2.09 0.09
N ASP A 60 3.88 1.09 -0.79
CA ASP A 60 3.97 1.24 -2.23
C ASP A 60 2.60 0.91 -2.85
N ASN A 61 2.11 1.78 -3.73
CA ASN A 61 0.77 1.66 -4.32
C ASN A 61 0.78 1.94 -5.84
N PRO A 62 1.53 1.13 -6.61
CA PRO A 62 1.73 1.35 -8.04
C PRO A 62 0.44 1.28 -8.87
N ALA A 63 -0.58 0.58 -8.37
CA ALA A 63 -1.89 0.49 -9.02
C ALA A 63 -2.84 1.64 -8.64
N ALA A 64 -2.39 2.61 -7.82
CA ALA A 64 -3.22 3.69 -7.28
C ALA A 64 -4.52 3.18 -6.64
N SER A 65 -4.47 2.03 -5.99
CA SER A 65 -5.60 1.41 -5.31
C SER A 65 -6.09 2.28 -4.15
N ALA A 66 -7.39 2.19 -3.82
CA ALA A 66 -7.92 2.88 -2.66
C ALA A 66 -7.31 2.32 -1.37
N VAL A 67 -6.71 3.19 -0.57
CA VAL A 67 -6.13 2.85 0.74
C VAL A 67 -6.95 3.51 1.82
N SER A 68 -7.34 2.75 2.83
CA SER A 68 -8.08 3.24 3.99
C SER A 68 -7.54 2.61 5.27
N GLY A 69 -7.85 3.21 6.41
CA GLY A 69 -7.41 2.65 7.67
C GLY A 69 -8.20 3.13 8.87
N GLY A 70 -7.87 2.56 10.01
CA GLY A 70 -8.45 2.95 11.30
C GLY A 70 -7.49 2.67 12.45
N ILE A 71 -7.67 3.46 13.49
CA ILE A 71 -7.03 3.25 14.79
C ILE A 71 -8.11 2.79 15.77
N PHE A 72 -7.78 1.80 16.55
CA PHE A 72 -8.69 1.17 17.51
C PHE A 72 -8.04 1.06 18.88
N SER A 73 -8.84 1.11 19.94
CA SER A 73 -8.40 0.73 21.26
C SER A 73 -8.16 -0.80 21.33
N LEU A 74 -7.49 -1.29 22.36
CA LEU A 74 -7.33 -2.73 22.60
C LEU A 74 -8.68 -3.46 22.78
N LEU A 75 -9.73 -2.75 23.16
CA LEU A 75 -11.08 -3.29 23.30
C LEU A 75 -11.86 -3.25 21.97
N GLY A 76 -11.24 -2.83 20.87
CA GLY A 76 -11.84 -2.79 19.54
C GLY A 76 -12.69 -1.55 19.25
N SER A 77 -12.76 -0.57 20.17
CA SER A 77 -13.47 0.69 19.91
C SER A 77 -12.71 1.53 18.90
N ALA A 78 -13.41 2.08 17.89
CA ALA A 78 -12.82 2.99 16.92
C ALA A 78 -12.36 4.28 17.61
N VAL A 79 -11.13 4.70 17.31
CA VAL A 79 -10.48 5.89 17.86
C VAL A 79 -10.32 6.95 16.79
N ALA A 80 -9.86 6.57 15.61
CA ALA A 80 -9.70 7.45 14.46
C ALA A 80 -9.90 6.69 13.16
N THR A 81 -10.42 7.38 12.14
CA THR A 81 -10.47 6.88 10.76
C THR A 81 -9.33 7.53 9.97
N LEU A 82 -8.58 6.70 9.28
CA LEU A 82 -7.50 7.12 8.39
C LEU A 82 -8.01 7.03 6.96
N GLY A 83 -8.16 8.16 6.30
CA GLY A 83 -8.74 8.24 4.96
C GLY A 83 -7.69 8.44 3.85
N PRO A 84 -8.09 8.28 2.58
CA PRO A 84 -7.21 8.52 1.43
C PRO A 84 -6.75 9.99 1.31
N ALA A 85 -7.49 10.93 1.90
CA ALA A 85 -7.11 12.35 1.93
C ALA A 85 -5.78 12.61 2.68
N ASN A 86 -5.34 11.66 3.50
CA ASN A 86 -4.08 11.76 4.25
C ASN A 86 -2.95 10.98 3.56
N ALA A 87 -3.25 10.29 2.46
CA ALA A 87 -2.28 9.43 1.78
C ALA A 87 -1.08 10.19 1.18
N ASN A 88 -1.17 11.52 1.08
CA ASN A 88 -0.10 12.39 0.60
C ASN A 88 -0.15 13.76 1.30
N ALA A 89 -0.50 13.81 2.57
CA ALA A 89 -0.47 15.06 3.32
C ALA A 89 0.95 15.63 3.30
N SER A 90 1.11 16.79 2.70
CA SER A 90 2.37 17.47 2.54
C SER A 90 3.15 17.55 3.85
N GLY A 91 4.36 17.01 3.89
CA GLY A 91 5.23 16.99 5.05
C GLY A 91 5.26 15.69 5.86
N SER A 92 4.41 14.71 5.52
CA SER A 92 4.35 13.42 6.23
C SER A 92 4.64 12.25 5.28
N ALA A 93 5.38 12.49 4.22
CA ALA A 93 5.80 11.45 3.30
C ALA A 93 6.78 10.48 3.99
N CYS A 94 6.75 9.23 3.58
CA CYS A 94 7.82 8.30 3.92
C CYS A 94 9.13 8.91 3.44
N PRO A 95 10.14 9.10 4.32
CA PRO A 95 11.39 9.72 3.93
C PRO A 95 12.00 8.96 2.75
N ALA A 96 12.44 9.67 1.73
CA ALA A 96 13.11 9.08 0.59
C ALA A 96 14.30 8.23 1.07
N GLY A 97 14.29 6.94 0.75
CA GLY A 97 15.31 6.00 1.18
C GLY A 97 15.11 5.35 2.56
N ALA A 98 14.10 5.75 3.34
CA ALA A 98 13.78 5.07 4.61
C ALA A 98 13.26 3.63 4.36
N LEU A 99 12.47 3.47 3.29
CA LEU A 99 11.95 2.18 2.85
C LEU A 99 11.99 2.17 1.32
N PRO A 100 12.79 1.30 0.69
CA PRO A 100 12.87 1.21 -0.76
C PRO A 100 11.47 0.93 -1.36
N GLY A 101 11.09 1.74 -2.36
CA GLY A 101 9.82 1.57 -3.08
C GLY A 101 8.59 2.18 -2.43
N SER A 102 8.70 2.83 -1.25
CA SER A 102 7.54 3.51 -0.67
C SER A 102 7.22 4.80 -1.42
N ASP A 103 6.03 4.88 -2.00
CA ASP A 103 5.52 6.05 -2.74
C ASP A 103 4.34 6.74 -2.05
N GLY A 104 3.77 6.14 -1.01
CA GLY A 104 2.63 6.65 -0.29
C GLY A 104 2.70 6.52 1.22
N SER A 105 1.90 7.33 1.91
CA SER A 105 1.74 7.27 3.35
C SER A 105 0.34 7.62 3.81
N ILE A 106 -0.07 7.04 4.95
CA ILE A 106 -1.20 7.49 5.77
C ILE A 106 -0.68 7.89 7.12
N VAL A 107 -1.24 8.95 7.71
CA VAL A 107 -0.74 9.54 8.93
C VAL A 107 -1.82 9.56 10.01
N TRP A 108 -1.43 9.30 11.26
CA TRP A 108 -2.24 9.55 12.45
C TRP A 108 -1.49 10.47 13.43
N ASP A 109 -2.15 11.53 13.84
CA ASP A 109 -1.61 12.59 14.72
C ASP A 109 -1.79 12.30 16.22
N GLY A 110 -2.13 11.09 16.61
CA GLY A 110 -2.38 10.73 18.00
C GLY A 110 -3.65 11.34 18.58
N ARG A 111 -4.60 11.75 17.72
CA ARG A 111 -5.85 12.39 18.17
C ARG A 111 -7.07 11.56 17.82
N SER A 112 -8.14 11.78 18.60
CA SER A 112 -9.49 11.33 18.37
C SER A 112 -10.44 12.50 18.52
N ASN A 113 -11.20 12.80 17.46
CA ASN A 113 -12.15 13.94 17.46
C ASN A 113 -11.49 15.27 17.92
N GLY A 114 -10.27 15.53 17.44
CA GLY A 114 -9.51 16.76 17.76
C GLY A 114 -8.79 16.78 19.11
N SER A 115 -9.02 15.80 19.98
CA SER A 115 -8.37 15.70 21.29
C SER A 115 -7.27 14.65 21.27
N THR A 116 -6.11 14.93 21.89
CA THR A 116 -5.03 13.97 22.05
C THR A 116 -5.51 12.76 22.86
N VAL A 117 -5.27 11.56 22.36
CA VAL A 117 -5.67 10.33 23.04
C VAL A 117 -4.83 10.08 24.28
N ARG A 118 -5.29 9.24 25.18
CA ARG A 118 -4.53 8.84 26.38
C ARG A 118 -3.30 8.03 25.97
N GLY A 119 -2.23 8.09 26.79
CA GLY A 119 -1.11 7.18 26.67
C GLY A 119 -1.57 5.72 26.76
N GLY A 120 -1.03 4.86 25.90
CA GLY A 120 -1.42 3.45 25.86
C GLY A 120 -1.11 2.79 24.52
N ILE A 121 -1.58 1.55 24.36
CA ILE A 121 -1.41 0.77 23.15
C ILE A 121 -2.70 0.87 22.32
N TYR A 122 -2.53 1.13 21.04
CA TYR A 122 -3.58 1.20 20.04
C TYR A 122 -3.31 0.21 18.91
N VAL A 123 -4.36 -0.28 18.28
CA VAL A 123 -4.27 -1.17 17.12
C VAL A 123 -4.55 -0.36 15.87
N TYR A 124 -3.69 -0.44 14.87
CA TYR A 124 -4.00 0.07 13.53
C TYR A 124 -4.48 -1.05 12.63
N ARG A 125 -5.32 -0.70 11.66
CA ARG A 125 -5.70 -1.54 10.52
C ARG A 125 -5.64 -0.69 9.27
N ILE A 126 -4.84 -1.12 8.30
CA ILE A 126 -4.77 -0.52 6.96
C ILE A 126 -5.34 -1.53 5.97
N THR A 127 -6.19 -1.07 5.06
CA THR A 127 -6.85 -1.92 4.06
C THR A 127 -6.60 -1.37 2.67
N ALA A 128 -6.12 -2.22 1.78
CA ALA A 128 -5.95 -1.95 0.35
C ALA A 128 -6.06 -3.26 -0.43
N GLU A 129 -6.60 -3.23 -1.66
CA GLU A 129 -6.72 -4.39 -2.54
C GLU A 129 -7.33 -5.63 -1.85
N GLN A 130 -8.38 -5.43 -1.04
CA GLN A 130 -9.06 -6.48 -0.26
C GLN A 130 -8.18 -7.17 0.79
N LYS A 131 -6.97 -6.66 1.05
CA LYS A 131 -6.06 -7.12 2.11
C LYS A 131 -6.11 -6.17 3.30
N SER A 132 -5.96 -6.70 4.50
CA SER A 132 -5.87 -5.92 5.74
C SER A 132 -4.55 -6.18 6.45
N TYR A 133 -3.89 -5.10 6.83
CA TYR A 133 -2.62 -5.09 7.57
C TYR A 133 -2.88 -4.51 8.95
N THR A 134 -2.52 -5.23 9.99
CA THR A 134 -2.76 -4.85 11.38
C THR A 134 -1.47 -4.85 12.19
N GLY A 135 -1.43 -4.01 13.21
CA GLY A 135 -0.34 -3.97 14.17
C GLY A 135 -0.64 -2.98 15.28
N THR A 136 0.36 -2.64 16.07
CA THR A 136 0.19 -1.80 17.26
C THR A 136 1.03 -0.52 17.18
N ILE A 137 0.49 0.54 17.76
CA ILE A 137 1.14 1.83 18.03
C ILE A 137 1.07 2.09 19.52
N ILE A 138 2.14 2.61 20.09
CA ILE A 138 2.22 3.02 21.49
C ILE A 138 2.19 4.54 21.54
N VAL A 139 1.24 5.10 22.27
CA VAL A 139 1.20 6.54 22.55
C VAL A 139 1.81 6.80 23.93
N VAL A 140 2.78 7.66 23.98
CA VAL A 140 3.44 8.15 25.21
C VAL A 140 3.12 9.62 25.38
N ARG A 141 2.87 10.06 26.62
CA ARG A 141 2.57 11.47 26.96
C ARG A 141 3.53 11.95 28.01
#